data_15633e367ead0bd54bcc1a6aa6c99223
#
_entry.id   15633e367ead0bd54bcc1a6aa6c99223
#
_cell.length_a   1.000
_cell.length_b   1.000
_cell.length_c   1.000
_cell.angle_alpha   90.00
_cell.angle_beta   90.00
_cell.angle_gamma   90.00
#
_symmetry.space_group_name_H-M   'P 1'
#
loop_
_entity.id
_entity.type
_entity.pdbx_description
1 polymer ?
#
loop_
_entity_poly.entity_id
_entity_poly.type
_entity_poly.pdbx_seq_one_letter_code
_entity_poly.pdbx_strand_id
1 'polypeptide(L)'
;MIKKLQRKFIAVSTFSMLLVLTIIIGIINILNYQKVIQDAKNILYILSENNGSFPKMKPSHENLQPPPKPKDLFHRNISPEMPYESRYFIVILDKEGNIHSTDTSKVAAIDTNTASNYAIQVWKSGKTSGFLSNYRYLQQKMEENTYFIFLDCGRSLSTFRSFLFSSIFVSVLGLISVLILVIIFSKIAMKPISESYEKQRCFITDAGHEIKTPLTIINANTEILEMEYGENEWIQGIRKQTIRL
;
A
#
# COMPACT_ATOMS: atom_id res chain seq x y z
N MET A 1 -4.20 23.89 26.77
CA MET A 1 -3.28 22.75 26.74
C MET A 1 -3.96 21.49 26.18
N ILE A 2 -5.09 21.10 26.68
CA ILE A 2 -5.86 19.89 26.31
C ILE A 2 -6.26 19.86 24.82
N LYS A 3 -6.78 20.95 24.25
CA LYS A 3 -7.10 21.03 22.80
C LYS A 3 -5.88 20.80 21.89
N LYS A 4 -4.67 21.20 22.31
CA LYS A 4 -3.43 20.98 21.58
C LYS A 4 -3.03 19.47 21.63
N LEU A 5 -3.22 18.84 22.77
CA LEU A 5 -2.98 17.41 22.95
C LEU A 5 -3.96 16.58 22.11
N GLN A 6 -5.24 16.92 22.12
CA GLN A 6 -6.27 16.29 21.31
C GLN A 6 -5.95 16.35 19.81
N ARG A 7 -5.57 17.55 19.31
CA ARG A 7 -5.16 17.71 17.90
C ARG A 7 -3.95 16.86 17.53
N LYS A 8 -2.94 16.79 18.42
CA LYS A 8 -1.77 15.91 18.20
C LYS A 8 -2.17 14.44 18.16
N PHE A 9 -3.05 14.01 19.07
CA PHE A 9 -3.54 12.63 19.10
C PHE A 9 -4.29 12.27 17.81
N ILE A 10 -5.22 13.13 17.35
CA ILE A 10 -5.94 12.93 16.09
C ILE A 10 -4.96 12.87 14.93
N ALA A 11 -4.00 13.80 14.84
CA ALA A 11 -3.02 13.84 13.76
C ALA A 11 -2.15 12.58 13.72
N VAL A 12 -1.63 12.12 14.86
CA VAL A 12 -0.79 10.92 14.93
C VAL A 12 -1.59 9.68 14.57
N SER A 13 -2.80 9.52 15.10
CA SER A 13 -3.67 8.37 14.79
C SER A 13 -4.05 8.33 13.32
N THR A 14 -4.43 9.47 12.74
CA THR A 14 -4.79 9.56 11.32
C THR A 14 -3.58 9.28 10.43
N PHE A 15 -2.41 9.83 10.74
CA PHE A 15 -1.18 9.60 9.98
C PHE A 15 -0.74 8.13 10.04
N SER A 16 -0.78 7.52 11.22
CA SER A 16 -0.46 6.10 11.39
C SER A 16 -1.37 5.21 10.54
N MET A 17 -2.68 5.49 10.55
CA MET A 17 -3.64 4.73 9.77
C MET A 17 -3.47 4.94 8.26
N LEU A 18 -3.22 6.18 7.81
CA LEU A 18 -2.92 6.48 6.41
C LEU A 18 -1.70 5.70 5.94
N LEU A 19 -0.64 5.65 6.75
CA LEU A 19 0.58 4.92 6.43
C LEU A 19 0.30 3.42 6.26
N VAL A 20 -0.41 2.80 7.20
CA VAL A 20 -0.75 1.37 7.15
C VAL A 20 -1.62 1.06 5.92
N LEU A 21 -2.66 1.86 5.67
CA LEU A 21 -3.52 1.68 4.50
C LEU A 21 -2.73 1.82 3.19
N THR A 22 -1.85 2.83 3.08
CA THR A 22 -1.03 3.02 1.88
C THR A 22 -0.13 1.82 1.61
N ILE A 23 0.48 1.24 2.65
CA ILE A 23 1.31 0.04 2.53
C ILE A 23 0.48 -1.14 2.05
N ILE A 24 -0.66 -1.41 2.68
CA ILE A 24 -1.52 -2.55 2.35
C ILE A 24 -2.02 -2.46 0.90
N ILE A 25 -2.55 -1.29 0.51
CA ILE A 25 -3.06 -1.07 -0.84
C ILE A 25 -1.93 -1.15 -1.87
N GLY A 26 -0.77 -0.57 -1.54
CA GLY A 26 0.42 -0.65 -2.38
C GLY A 26 0.82 -2.09 -2.65
N ILE A 27 0.93 -2.92 -1.60
CA ILE A 27 1.28 -4.34 -1.72
C ILE A 27 0.24 -5.08 -2.56
N ILE A 28 -1.06 -4.92 -2.29
CA ILE A 28 -2.13 -5.61 -3.02
C ILE A 28 -2.08 -5.25 -4.52
N ASN A 29 -1.93 -3.97 -4.85
CA ASN A 29 -1.88 -3.53 -6.25
C ASN A 29 -0.61 -4.00 -6.97
N ILE A 30 0.54 -4.00 -6.29
CA ILE A 30 1.79 -4.54 -6.84
C ILE A 30 1.65 -6.04 -7.12
N LEU A 31 1.12 -6.82 -6.18
CA LEU A 31 0.91 -8.25 -6.36
C LEU A 31 -0.07 -8.55 -7.50
N ASN A 32 -1.14 -7.78 -7.60
CA ASN A 32 -2.12 -7.92 -8.68
C ASN A 32 -1.51 -7.60 -10.05
N TYR A 33 -0.71 -6.52 -10.15
CA TYR A 33 0.02 -6.20 -11.38
C TYR A 33 1.05 -7.27 -11.74
N GLN A 34 1.79 -7.79 -10.75
CA GLN A 34 2.75 -8.88 -10.98
C GLN A 34 2.05 -10.14 -11.48
N LYS A 35 0.85 -10.44 -10.98
CA LYS A 35 0.05 -11.56 -11.46
C LYS A 35 -0.30 -11.40 -12.94
N VAL A 36 -0.79 -10.22 -13.36
CA VAL A 36 -1.07 -9.95 -14.79
C VAL A 36 0.17 -10.17 -15.65
N ILE A 37 1.33 -9.69 -15.20
CA ILE A 37 2.60 -9.90 -15.91
C ILE A 37 2.97 -11.37 -15.99
N GLN A 38 2.82 -12.10 -14.90
CA GLN A 38 3.23 -13.50 -14.82
C GLN A 38 2.32 -14.40 -15.66
N ASP A 39 1.02 -14.16 -15.62
CA ASP A 39 0.05 -14.90 -16.44
C ASP A 39 0.34 -14.68 -17.94
N ALA A 40 0.61 -13.44 -18.35
CA ALA A 40 1.00 -13.14 -19.72
C ALA A 40 2.34 -13.75 -20.12
N LYS A 41 3.32 -13.80 -19.22
CA LYS A 41 4.60 -14.49 -19.47
C LYS A 41 4.41 -15.99 -19.68
N ASN A 42 3.60 -16.62 -18.85
CA ASN A 42 3.35 -18.07 -18.95
C ASN A 42 2.70 -18.41 -20.28
N ILE A 43 1.72 -17.63 -20.74
CA ILE A 43 1.07 -17.83 -22.04
C ILE A 43 2.08 -17.65 -23.19
N LEU A 44 2.86 -16.57 -23.18
CA LEU A 44 3.88 -16.32 -24.19
C LEU A 44 4.95 -17.43 -24.24
N TYR A 45 5.33 -17.93 -23.08
CA TYR A 45 6.29 -19.06 -22.98
C TYR A 45 5.73 -20.33 -23.62
N ILE A 46 4.47 -20.69 -23.35
CA ILE A 46 3.80 -21.83 -23.95
C ILE A 46 3.72 -21.68 -25.48
N LEU A 47 3.36 -20.49 -25.97
CA LEU A 47 3.31 -20.22 -27.40
C LEU A 47 4.70 -20.32 -28.03
N SER A 48 5.74 -19.82 -27.36
CA SER A 48 7.10 -19.85 -27.87
C SER A 48 7.65 -21.28 -27.98
N GLU A 49 7.38 -22.16 -27.02
CA GLU A 49 7.81 -23.57 -27.06
C GLU A 49 7.08 -24.37 -28.16
N ASN A 50 5.91 -23.93 -28.59
CA ASN A 50 5.09 -24.64 -29.57
C ASN A 50 4.94 -23.88 -30.91
N ASN A 51 6.00 -23.18 -31.33
CA ASN A 51 6.05 -22.47 -32.62
C ASN A 51 4.86 -21.51 -32.86
N GLY A 52 4.45 -20.79 -31.79
CA GLY A 52 3.36 -19.82 -31.87
C GLY A 52 1.96 -20.40 -31.76
N SER A 53 1.81 -21.70 -31.50
CA SER A 53 0.51 -22.34 -31.32
C SER A 53 0.37 -22.97 -29.95
N PHE A 54 -0.86 -23.13 -29.46
CA PHE A 54 -1.08 -23.94 -28.25
C PHE A 54 -0.93 -25.43 -28.54
N PRO A 55 -0.38 -26.22 -27.60
CA PRO A 55 -0.32 -27.67 -27.75
C PRO A 55 -1.73 -28.24 -27.89
N LYS A 56 -1.92 -29.18 -28.82
CA LYS A 56 -3.19 -29.89 -28.99
C LYS A 56 -3.46 -30.74 -27.74
N MET A 57 -4.38 -30.27 -26.88
CA MET A 57 -4.83 -31.06 -25.74
C MET A 57 -5.69 -32.20 -26.23
N LYS A 58 -5.30 -33.47 -25.92
CA LYS A 58 -6.21 -34.59 -26.07
C LYS A 58 -7.28 -34.48 -25.00
N PRO A 59 -8.58 -34.67 -25.32
CA PRO A 59 -9.62 -34.75 -24.30
C PRO A 59 -9.27 -35.87 -23.34
N SER A 60 -9.20 -35.54 -22.06
CA SER A 60 -8.89 -36.52 -21.00
C SER A 60 -10.11 -37.38 -20.67
N HIS A 61 -10.45 -38.29 -21.60
CA HIS A 61 -11.18 -39.50 -21.27
C HIS A 61 -10.20 -40.65 -21.40
N GLU A 62 -9.95 -41.33 -20.28
CA GLU A 62 -9.06 -42.47 -20.10
C GLU A 62 -7.56 -42.18 -19.98
N ASN A 63 -7.04 -42.18 -18.75
CA ASN A 63 -6.06 -43.13 -18.23
C ASN A 63 -5.42 -42.58 -16.96
N LEU A 64 -5.51 -43.35 -15.90
CA LEU A 64 -4.68 -43.26 -14.69
C LEU A 64 -3.19 -43.36 -15.11
N GLN A 65 -2.55 -42.21 -15.28
CA GLN A 65 -1.11 -42.16 -15.47
C GLN A 65 -0.39 -41.71 -14.18
N PRO A 66 0.81 -42.22 -13.91
CA PRO A 66 1.59 -41.95 -12.71
C PRO A 66 1.94 -40.47 -12.60
N PRO A 67 2.23 -39.94 -11.38
CA PRO A 67 2.47 -38.54 -11.15
C PRO A 67 3.59 -37.99 -12.04
N PRO A 68 3.37 -36.84 -12.72
CA PRO A 68 4.30 -36.27 -13.68
C PRO A 68 5.59 -35.80 -13.00
N LYS A 69 6.70 -35.90 -13.74
CA LYS A 69 8.04 -35.45 -13.30
C LYS A 69 8.07 -33.94 -13.08
N PRO A 70 9.00 -33.38 -12.26
CA PRO A 70 9.03 -31.95 -11.87
C PRO A 70 9.05 -30.93 -13.02
N LYS A 71 9.46 -31.33 -14.24
CA LYS A 71 9.43 -30.48 -15.45
C LYS A 71 8.00 -30.17 -15.96
N ASP A 72 7.02 -31.01 -15.57
CA ASP A 72 5.63 -30.88 -16.04
C ASP A 72 4.78 -29.94 -15.15
N LEU A 73 5.36 -29.35 -14.10
CA LEU A 73 4.66 -28.42 -13.20
C LEU A 73 4.21 -27.12 -13.89
N PHE A 74 4.92 -26.69 -14.95
CA PHE A 74 4.53 -25.52 -15.74
C PHE A 74 3.32 -25.79 -16.64
N HIS A 75 3.06 -27.04 -17.02
CA HIS A 75 1.91 -27.44 -17.84
C HIS A 75 0.63 -27.68 -17.01
N ARG A 76 0.74 -27.72 -15.70
CA ARG A 76 -0.37 -28.09 -14.81
C ARG A 76 -1.46 -27.02 -14.64
N ASN A 77 -1.20 -25.77 -15.06
CA ASN A 77 -2.13 -24.66 -14.95
C ASN A 77 -2.70 -24.19 -16.29
N ILE A 78 -2.57 -24.99 -17.35
CA ILE A 78 -3.18 -24.67 -18.64
C ILE A 78 -4.64 -25.13 -18.58
N SER A 79 -5.56 -24.16 -18.43
CA SER A 79 -6.98 -24.44 -18.65
C SER A 79 -7.19 -24.91 -20.09
N PRO A 80 -8.01 -25.95 -20.33
CA PRO A 80 -8.40 -26.35 -21.69
C PRO A 80 -9.00 -25.21 -22.52
N GLU A 81 -9.55 -24.20 -21.86
CA GLU A 81 -10.15 -23.02 -22.49
C GLU A 81 -9.12 -21.94 -22.87
N MET A 82 -7.90 -22.01 -22.33
CA MET A 82 -6.86 -21.00 -22.56
C MET A 82 -6.58 -20.72 -24.04
N PRO A 83 -6.51 -21.72 -24.95
CA PRO A 83 -6.31 -21.48 -26.37
C PRO A 83 -7.44 -20.69 -27.03
N TYR A 84 -8.66 -20.76 -26.51
CA TYR A 84 -9.85 -20.07 -27.02
C TYR A 84 -9.99 -18.68 -26.41
N GLU A 85 -9.52 -18.46 -25.21
CA GLU A 85 -9.57 -17.18 -24.49
C GLU A 85 -8.40 -16.26 -24.82
N SER A 86 -7.25 -16.83 -25.24
CA SER A 86 -6.05 -16.06 -25.53
C SER A 86 -6.10 -15.43 -26.90
N ARG A 87 -5.99 -14.10 -26.92
CA ARG A 87 -5.87 -13.32 -28.16
C ARG A 87 -4.42 -12.97 -28.40
N TYR A 88 -3.86 -13.44 -29.48
CA TYR A 88 -2.45 -13.20 -29.81
C TYR A 88 -2.26 -13.13 -31.33
N PHE A 89 -1.17 -12.54 -31.73
CA PHE A 89 -0.72 -12.55 -33.12
C PHE A 89 0.78 -12.80 -33.19
N ILE A 90 1.23 -13.26 -34.35
CA ILE A 90 2.61 -13.64 -34.57
C ILE A 90 3.09 -12.94 -35.83
N VAL A 91 4.31 -12.38 -35.75
CA VAL A 91 5.01 -11.85 -36.89
C VAL A 91 6.37 -12.52 -36.98
N ILE A 92 6.72 -13.03 -38.16
CA ILE A 92 7.98 -13.69 -38.41
C ILE A 92 8.82 -12.76 -39.28
N LEU A 93 10.02 -12.43 -38.82
CA LEU A 93 10.99 -11.66 -39.59
C LEU A 93 12.19 -12.54 -39.96
N ASP A 94 12.79 -12.24 -41.11
CA ASP A 94 14.07 -12.82 -41.51
C ASP A 94 15.26 -12.19 -40.75
N LYS A 95 16.49 -12.61 -41.06
CA LYS A 95 17.73 -12.09 -40.47
C LYS A 95 17.99 -10.63 -40.82
N GLU A 96 17.45 -10.14 -41.91
CA GLU A 96 17.56 -8.75 -42.38
C GLU A 96 16.49 -7.84 -41.78
N GLY A 97 15.49 -8.40 -41.10
CA GLY A 97 14.38 -7.65 -40.50
C GLY A 97 13.20 -7.40 -41.44
N ASN A 98 13.14 -8.12 -42.60
CA ASN A 98 11.99 -8.10 -43.48
C ASN A 98 10.90 -9.04 -42.97
N ILE A 99 9.64 -8.70 -43.25
CA ILE A 99 8.49 -9.49 -42.81
C ILE A 99 8.39 -10.72 -43.72
N HIS A 100 8.52 -11.89 -43.11
CA HIS A 100 8.30 -13.17 -43.80
C HIS A 100 6.82 -13.59 -43.74
N SER A 101 6.18 -13.45 -42.59
CA SER A 101 4.78 -13.84 -42.36
C SER A 101 4.16 -13.09 -41.21
N THR A 102 2.86 -12.81 -41.30
CA THR A 102 2.09 -12.21 -40.20
C THR A 102 0.76 -12.95 -40.04
N ASP A 103 0.52 -13.53 -38.85
CA ASP A 103 -0.71 -14.23 -38.50
C ASP A 103 -1.48 -13.44 -37.43
N THR A 104 -2.60 -12.85 -37.82
CA THR A 104 -3.51 -12.11 -36.93
C THR A 104 -4.84 -12.84 -36.72
N SER A 105 -4.94 -14.13 -37.10
CA SER A 105 -6.20 -14.89 -37.09
C SER A 105 -6.85 -15.03 -35.70
N LYS A 106 -6.05 -14.89 -34.64
CA LYS A 106 -6.51 -15.01 -33.23
C LYS A 106 -6.83 -13.68 -32.56
N VAL A 107 -6.74 -12.57 -33.28
CA VAL A 107 -7.04 -11.24 -32.75
C VAL A 107 -7.76 -10.40 -33.82
N ALA A 108 -8.94 -9.86 -33.47
CA ALA A 108 -9.70 -9.02 -34.40
C ALA A 108 -9.38 -7.52 -34.26
N ALA A 109 -8.68 -7.12 -33.19
CA ALA A 109 -8.46 -5.72 -32.84
C ALA A 109 -7.25 -5.09 -33.54
N ILE A 110 -6.49 -5.85 -34.36
CA ILE A 110 -5.29 -5.37 -35.04
C ILE A 110 -5.28 -5.88 -36.50
N ASP A 111 -4.95 -5.00 -37.42
CA ASP A 111 -4.74 -5.35 -38.81
C ASP A 111 -3.29 -5.81 -39.04
N THR A 112 -3.07 -6.50 -40.17
CA THR A 112 -1.77 -7.07 -40.53
C THR A 112 -0.67 -6.00 -40.65
N ASN A 113 -1.00 -4.80 -41.14
CA ASN A 113 -0.03 -3.73 -41.27
C ASN A 113 0.43 -3.19 -39.92
N THR A 114 -0.50 -2.97 -38.99
CA THR A 114 -0.18 -2.52 -37.63
C THR A 114 0.60 -3.58 -36.86
N ALA A 115 0.22 -4.86 -36.97
CA ALA A 115 0.94 -5.99 -36.39
C ALA A 115 2.40 -6.05 -36.87
N SER A 116 2.60 -5.89 -38.16
CA SER A 116 3.92 -5.83 -38.81
C SER A 116 4.76 -4.66 -38.30
N ASN A 117 4.17 -3.48 -38.20
CA ASN A 117 4.84 -2.29 -37.68
C ASN A 117 5.27 -2.49 -36.18
N TYR A 118 4.46 -3.14 -35.41
CA TYR A 118 4.81 -3.48 -34.01
C TYR A 118 6.03 -4.39 -33.94
N ALA A 119 6.09 -5.42 -34.79
CA ALA A 119 7.23 -6.32 -34.83
C ALA A 119 8.52 -5.60 -35.25
N ILE A 120 8.47 -4.74 -36.27
CA ILE A 120 9.61 -3.91 -36.73
C ILE A 120 10.06 -2.97 -35.60
N GLN A 121 9.13 -2.35 -34.87
CA GLN A 121 9.46 -1.46 -33.77
C GLN A 121 10.18 -2.22 -32.64
N VAL A 122 9.68 -3.42 -32.29
CA VAL A 122 10.32 -4.27 -31.28
C VAL A 122 11.69 -4.74 -31.75
N TRP A 123 11.80 -5.18 -33.02
CA TRP A 123 13.07 -5.61 -33.60
C TRP A 123 14.13 -4.51 -33.54
N LYS A 124 13.79 -3.28 -33.92
CA LYS A 124 14.68 -2.10 -33.82
C LYS A 124 15.06 -1.75 -32.38
N SER A 125 14.21 -2.05 -31.41
CA SER A 125 14.50 -1.77 -29.99
C SER A 125 15.53 -2.73 -29.38
N GLY A 126 15.79 -3.87 -30.01
CA GLY A 126 16.70 -4.92 -29.53
C GLY A 126 16.24 -5.64 -28.26
N LYS A 127 15.03 -5.37 -27.77
CA LYS A 127 14.50 -5.99 -26.55
C LYS A 127 13.81 -7.32 -26.85
N THR A 128 14.13 -8.34 -26.07
CA THR A 128 13.57 -9.69 -26.25
C THR A 128 12.17 -9.86 -25.68
N SER A 129 11.76 -9.03 -24.73
CA SER A 129 10.42 -9.07 -24.15
C SER A 129 10.03 -7.72 -23.55
N GLY A 130 8.74 -7.42 -23.51
CA GLY A 130 8.24 -6.16 -22.95
C GLY A 130 6.76 -5.96 -23.22
N PHE A 131 6.32 -4.71 -23.04
CA PHE A 131 5.00 -4.24 -23.44
C PHE A 131 5.13 -3.25 -24.58
N LEU A 132 4.22 -3.36 -25.54
CA LEU A 132 4.00 -2.37 -26.59
C LEU A 132 2.49 -2.09 -26.65
N SER A 133 2.07 -0.88 -26.25
CA SER A 133 0.66 -0.57 -26.03
C SER A 133 -0.01 -1.55 -25.06
N ASN A 134 -1.07 -2.21 -25.44
CA ASN A 134 -1.77 -3.22 -24.65
C ASN A 134 -1.26 -4.65 -24.87
N TYR A 135 -0.24 -4.82 -25.71
CA TYR A 135 0.31 -6.12 -26.05
C TYR A 135 1.58 -6.40 -25.26
N ARG A 136 1.66 -7.58 -24.68
CA ARG A 136 2.91 -8.11 -24.15
C ARG A 136 3.56 -8.96 -25.23
N TYR A 137 4.86 -8.74 -25.49
CA TYR A 137 5.55 -9.46 -26.53
C TYR A 137 6.71 -10.30 -25.98
N LEU A 138 7.04 -11.34 -26.76
CA LEU A 138 8.22 -12.18 -26.60
C LEU A 138 8.85 -12.36 -27.99
N GLN A 139 10.16 -12.11 -28.06
CA GLN A 139 10.98 -12.40 -29.24
C GLN A 139 11.67 -13.75 -29.03
N GLN A 140 11.54 -14.63 -30.02
CA GLN A 140 12.23 -15.91 -30.05
C GLN A 140 13.00 -16.05 -31.36
N LYS A 141 14.31 -16.28 -31.25
CA LYS A 141 15.16 -16.55 -32.42
C LYS A 141 15.15 -18.03 -32.72
N MET A 142 14.87 -18.39 -33.97
CA MET A 142 15.05 -19.70 -34.54
C MET A 142 16.13 -19.63 -35.64
N GLU A 143 16.61 -20.75 -36.12
CA GLU A 143 17.82 -20.87 -36.97
C GLU A 143 17.87 -19.86 -38.12
N GLU A 144 16.76 -19.61 -38.83
CA GLU A 144 16.71 -18.66 -39.93
C GLU A 144 15.81 -17.46 -39.68
N ASN A 145 14.81 -17.57 -38.81
CA ASN A 145 13.79 -16.55 -38.60
C ASN A 145 13.68 -16.11 -37.14
N THR A 146 13.16 -14.91 -36.93
CA THR A 146 12.83 -14.40 -35.61
C THR A 146 11.32 -14.30 -35.47
N TYR A 147 10.77 -14.97 -34.47
CA TYR A 147 9.35 -14.98 -34.13
C TYR A 147 9.08 -13.89 -33.09
N PHE A 148 8.12 -13.04 -33.39
CA PHE A 148 7.57 -12.04 -32.47
C PHE A 148 6.15 -12.44 -32.12
N ILE A 149 5.95 -12.88 -30.91
CA ILE A 149 4.65 -13.31 -30.39
C ILE A 149 4.10 -12.17 -29.52
N PHE A 150 2.93 -11.67 -29.88
CA PHE A 150 2.26 -10.59 -29.15
C PHE A 150 0.97 -11.11 -28.54
N LEU A 151 0.84 -11.02 -27.23
CA LEU A 151 -0.35 -11.39 -26.47
C LEU A 151 -1.15 -10.14 -26.10
N ASP A 152 -2.43 -10.10 -26.43
CA ASP A 152 -3.33 -9.03 -26.01
C ASP A 152 -3.60 -9.11 -24.50
N CYS A 153 -3.08 -8.15 -23.76
CA CYS A 153 -3.30 -7.97 -22.32
C CYS A 153 -4.33 -6.87 -22.02
N GLY A 154 -4.98 -6.31 -23.02
CA GLY A 154 -5.88 -5.16 -22.88
C GLY A 154 -6.98 -5.40 -21.86
N ARG A 155 -7.61 -6.59 -21.87
CA ARG A 155 -8.65 -6.98 -20.89
C ARG A 155 -8.07 -7.06 -19.46
N SER A 156 -6.97 -7.74 -19.28
CA SER A 156 -6.32 -7.90 -17.97
C SER A 156 -5.82 -6.58 -17.40
N LEU A 157 -5.25 -5.72 -18.26
CA LEU A 157 -4.83 -4.37 -17.87
C LEU A 157 -6.01 -3.46 -17.53
N SER A 158 -7.12 -3.56 -18.27
CA SER A 158 -8.35 -2.82 -17.97
C SER A 158 -8.95 -3.25 -16.63
N THR A 159 -9.02 -4.56 -16.37
CA THR A 159 -9.47 -5.11 -15.09
C THR A 159 -8.56 -4.64 -13.95
N PHE A 160 -7.24 -4.67 -14.14
CA PHE A 160 -6.29 -4.14 -13.16
C PHE A 160 -6.52 -2.65 -12.87
N ARG A 161 -6.70 -1.81 -13.90
CA ARG A 161 -7.00 -0.38 -13.74
C ARG A 161 -8.29 -0.16 -12.96
N SER A 162 -9.36 -0.87 -13.30
CA SER A 162 -10.65 -0.80 -12.59
C SER A 162 -10.49 -1.18 -11.12
N PHE A 163 -9.74 -2.25 -10.85
CA PHE A 163 -9.43 -2.68 -9.49
C PHE A 163 -8.63 -1.62 -8.71
N LEU A 164 -7.63 -1.02 -9.36
CA LEU A 164 -6.81 0.03 -8.78
C LEU A 164 -7.66 1.26 -8.40
N PHE A 165 -8.52 1.73 -9.31
CA PHE A 165 -9.42 2.85 -9.02
C PHE A 165 -10.41 2.52 -7.90
N SER A 166 -11.02 1.33 -7.93
CA SER A 166 -11.94 0.89 -6.88
C SER A 166 -11.25 0.77 -5.52
N SER A 167 -10.04 0.23 -5.47
CA SER A 167 -9.27 0.10 -4.23
C SER A 167 -8.91 1.45 -3.62
N ILE A 168 -8.50 2.41 -4.44
CA ILE A 168 -8.23 3.78 -4.00
C ILE A 168 -9.50 4.45 -3.48
N PHE A 169 -10.61 4.34 -4.21
CA PHE A 169 -11.88 4.94 -3.83
C PHE A 169 -12.39 4.41 -2.48
N VAL A 170 -12.42 3.09 -2.31
CA VAL A 170 -12.83 2.45 -1.04
C VAL A 170 -11.90 2.86 0.10
N SER A 171 -10.62 3.01 -0.17
CA SER A 171 -9.63 3.41 0.85
C SER A 171 -9.80 4.85 1.30
N VAL A 172 -10.11 5.75 0.39
CA VAL A 172 -10.41 7.16 0.73
C VAL A 172 -11.68 7.24 1.59
N LEU A 173 -12.73 6.50 1.23
CA LEU A 173 -13.96 6.43 2.04
C LEU A 173 -13.68 5.84 3.43
N GLY A 174 -12.89 4.78 3.51
CA GLY A 174 -12.49 4.16 4.76
C GLY A 174 -11.69 5.13 5.64
N LEU A 175 -10.75 5.87 5.06
CA LEU A 175 -9.95 6.86 5.78
C LEU A 175 -10.83 7.98 6.35
N ILE A 176 -11.78 8.50 5.56
CA ILE A 176 -12.73 9.52 6.02
C ILE A 176 -13.58 8.99 7.19
N SER A 177 -14.10 7.76 7.07
CA SER A 177 -14.91 7.13 8.12
C SER A 177 -14.13 6.99 9.42
N VAL A 178 -12.89 6.53 9.34
CA VAL A 178 -12.03 6.39 10.53
C VAL A 178 -11.66 7.75 11.11
N LEU A 179 -11.40 8.76 10.29
CA LEU A 179 -11.12 10.11 10.77
C LEU A 179 -12.30 10.66 11.59
N ILE A 180 -13.53 10.46 11.11
CA ILE A 180 -14.75 10.85 11.84
C ILE A 180 -14.82 10.12 13.19
N LEU A 181 -14.61 8.80 13.21
CA LEU A 181 -14.61 8.01 14.44
C LEU A 181 -13.52 8.47 15.41
N VAL A 182 -12.29 8.70 14.96
CA VAL A 182 -11.19 9.19 15.78
C VAL A 182 -11.54 10.55 16.39
N ILE A 183 -12.18 11.46 15.65
CA ILE A 183 -12.61 12.75 16.19
C ILE A 183 -13.66 12.58 17.29
N ILE A 184 -14.67 11.71 17.07
CA ILE A 184 -15.73 11.43 18.04
C ILE A 184 -15.15 10.82 19.31
N PHE A 185 -14.39 9.72 19.17
CA PHE A 185 -13.80 9.01 20.31
C PHE A 185 -12.76 9.85 21.05
N SER A 186 -11.99 10.67 20.34
CA SER A 186 -11.05 11.59 20.97
C SER A 186 -11.74 12.60 21.88
N LYS A 187 -12.93 13.11 21.52
CA LYS A 187 -13.70 13.99 22.40
C LYS A 187 -14.17 13.27 23.67
N ILE A 188 -14.68 12.04 23.51
CA ILE A 188 -15.17 11.23 24.65
C ILE A 188 -14.02 10.86 25.60
N ALA A 189 -12.90 10.40 25.05
CA ALA A 189 -11.75 9.98 25.85
C ALA A 189 -11.05 11.15 26.59
N MET A 190 -11.05 12.33 25.98
CA MET A 190 -10.39 13.51 26.56
C MET A 190 -11.22 14.22 27.65
N LYS A 191 -12.54 13.98 27.71
CA LYS A 191 -13.41 14.60 28.71
C LYS A 191 -12.99 14.29 30.15
N PRO A 192 -12.84 13.01 30.57
CA PRO A 192 -12.42 12.69 31.94
C PRO A 192 -11.02 13.20 32.29
N ILE A 193 -10.12 13.25 31.31
CA ILE A 193 -8.76 13.80 31.51
C ILE A 193 -8.83 15.31 31.78
N SER A 194 -9.69 16.03 31.07
CA SER A 194 -9.92 17.45 31.26
C SER A 194 -10.48 17.74 32.67
N GLU A 195 -11.49 16.98 33.06
CA GLU A 195 -12.12 17.13 34.37
C GLU A 195 -11.14 16.83 35.54
N SER A 196 -10.33 15.77 35.39
CA SER A 196 -9.30 15.44 36.36
C SER A 196 -8.23 16.54 36.47
N TYR A 197 -7.79 17.08 35.34
CA TYR A 197 -6.81 18.16 35.34
C TYR A 197 -7.36 19.45 35.97
N GLU A 198 -8.62 19.81 35.74
CA GLU A 198 -9.25 20.97 36.37
C GLU A 198 -9.39 20.76 37.88
N LYS A 199 -9.85 19.57 38.35
CA LYS A 199 -9.91 19.23 39.76
C LYS A 199 -8.55 19.33 40.46
N GLN A 200 -7.50 18.82 39.82
CA GLN A 200 -6.14 18.93 40.33
C GLN A 200 -5.68 20.38 40.41
N ARG A 201 -6.00 21.20 39.41
CA ARG A 201 -5.67 22.64 39.42
C ARG A 201 -6.40 23.39 40.51
N CYS A 202 -7.71 23.16 40.70
CA CYS A 202 -8.49 23.75 41.80
C CYS A 202 -7.92 23.31 43.14
N PHE A 203 -7.65 22.02 43.34
CA PHE A 203 -7.06 21.50 44.55
C PHE A 203 -5.73 22.20 44.92
N ILE A 204 -4.81 22.37 43.95
CA ILE A 204 -3.53 23.06 44.18
C ILE A 204 -3.77 24.54 44.57
N THR A 205 -4.71 25.19 43.88
CA THR A 205 -5.02 26.60 44.14
C THR A 205 -5.64 26.77 45.56
N ASP A 206 -6.62 25.94 45.87
CA ASP A 206 -7.31 25.97 47.16
C ASP A 206 -6.37 25.61 48.31
N ALA A 207 -5.57 24.56 48.16
CA ALA A 207 -4.52 24.20 49.10
C ALA A 207 -3.51 25.32 49.34
N GLY A 208 -3.11 26.03 48.25
CA GLY A 208 -2.25 27.20 48.36
C GLY A 208 -2.85 28.33 49.14
N HIS A 209 -4.16 28.61 48.98
CA HIS A 209 -4.86 29.60 49.77
C HIS A 209 -5.04 29.18 51.25
N GLU A 210 -5.38 27.92 51.49
CA GLU A 210 -5.56 27.39 52.86
C GLU A 210 -4.26 27.29 53.64
N ILE A 211 -3.12 27.07 52.99
CA ILE A 211 -1.79 27.10 53.59
C ILE A 211 -1.32 28.54 53.87
N LYS A 212 -1.63 29.47 52.98
CA LYS A 212 -1.18 30.88 53.08
C LYS A 212 -1.72 31.53 54.36
N THR A 213 -2.98 31.28 54.74
CA THR A 213 -3.64 31.90 55.89
C THR A 213 -2.94 31.53 57.20
N PRO A 214 -2.73 30.24 57.57
CA PRO A 214 -2.00 29.87 58.79
C PRO A 214 -0.55 30.33 58.79
N LEU A 215 0.11 30.33 57.63
CA LEU A 215 1.47 30.88 57.51
C LEU A 215 1.55 32.36 57.81
N THR A 216 0.57 33.13 57.32
CA THR A 216 0.47 34.57 57.65
C THR A 216 0.28 34.80 59.13
N ILE A 217 -0.54 33.98 59.82
CA ILE A 217 -0.76 34.07 61.27
C ILE A 217 0.52 33.68 62.02
N ILE A 218 1.22 32.65 61.61
CA ILE A 218 2.49 32.25 62.22
C ILE A 218 3.52 33.37 62.07
N ASN A 219 3.62 33.99 60.88
CA ASN A 219 4.57 35.06 60.65
C ASN A 219 4.25 36.30 61.53
N ALA A 220 2.95 36.68 61.63
CA ALA A 220 2.54 37.77 62.52
C ALA A 220 2.83 37.49 63.97
N ASN A 221 2.58 36.26 64.45
CA ASN A 221 2.89 35.90 65.81
C ASN A 221 4.41 35.85 66.10
N THR A 222 5.18 35.47 65.09
CA THR A 222 6.64 35.47 65.15
C THR A 222 7.20 36.89 65.24
N GLU A 223 6.61 37.85 64.52
CA GLU A 223 6.95 39.30 64.62
C GLU A 223 6.63 39.87 66.00
N ILE A 224 5.49 39.48 66.62
CA ILE A 224 5.12 39.91 67.98
C ILE A 224 6.13 39.35 69.01
N LEU A 225 6.48 38.06 68.89
CA LEU A 225 7.47 37.45 69.80
C LEU A 225 8.85 38.08 69.62
N GLU A 226 9.24 38.48 68.46
CA GLU A 226 10.50 39.19 68.19
C GLU A 226 10.53 40.55 68.85
N MET A 227 9.40 41.28 68.87
CA MET A 227 9.25 42.57 69.55
C MET A 227 9.27 42.43 71.10
N GLU A 228 8.72 41.36 71.63
CA GLU A 228 8.58 41.15 73.11
C GLU A 228 9.84 40.58 73.76
N TYR A 229 10.46 39.62 73.06
CA TYR A 229 11.60 38.87 73.67
C TYR A 229 12.96 39.12 72.98
N GLY A 230 12.95 39.95 71.97
CA GLY A 230 14.12 40.24 71.14
C GLY A 230 14.41 39.13 70.09
N GLU A 231 15.41 39.38 69.26
CA GLU A 231 15.82 38.49 68.20
C GLU A 231 16.56 37.26 68.78
N ASN A 232 16.10 36.07 68.48
CA ASN A 232 16.82 34.82 68.83
C ASN A 232 16.81 33.81 67.69
N GLU A 233 17.74 32.84 67.76
CA GLU A 233 17.94 31.85 66.69
C GLU A 233 16.67 31.05 66.33
N TRP A 234 15.79 30.76 67.32
CA TRP A 234 14.57 30.00 67.14
C TRP A 234 13.49 30.79 66.36
N ILE A 235 13.34 32.06 66.66
CA ILE A 235 12.43 32.96 65.98
C ILE A 235 12.86 33.18 64.53
N GLN A 236 14.16 33.37 64.28
CA GLN A 236 14.73 33.45 62.94
C GLN A 236 14.54 32.16 62.14
N GLY A 237 14.70 30.98 62.78
CA GLY A 237 14.47 29.67 62.21
C GLY A 237 13.04 29.48 61.71
N ILE A 238 12.04 29.82 62.56
CA ILE A 238 10.60 29.76 62.20
C ILE A 238 10.33 30.70 61.00
N ARG A 239 10.74 31.91 61.07
CA ARG A 239 10.57 32.94 59.99
C ARG A 239 11.17 32.47 58.66
N LYS A 240 12.38 31.92 58.71
CA LYS A 240 13.05 31.39 57.50
C LYS A 240 12.28 30.25 56.88
N GLN A 241 11.68 29.37 57.66
CA GLN A 241 10.85 28.27 57.13
C GLN A 241 9.49 28.76 56.61
N THR A 242 8.87 29.71 57.28
CA THR A 242 7.57 30.29 56.88
C THR A 242 7.66 31.04 55.57
N ILE A 243 8.79 31.74 55.29
CA ILE A 243 9.03 32.45 54.02
C ILE A 243 9.36 31.50 52.87
N ARG A 244 9.87 30.30 53.20
CA ARG A 244 10.30 29.30 52.18
C ARG A 244 9.15 28.45 51.65
N LEU A 245 8.04 28.37 52.35
CA LEU A 245 6.81 27.67 51.96
C LEU A 245 5.90 28.56 51.11
#